data_af8d87a92559e9e31b5917733b255919
#
_entry.id   af8d87a92559e9e31b5917733b255919
#
_cell.length_a   1.000
_cell.length_b   1.000
_cell.length_c   1.000
_cell.angle_alpha   90.00
_cell.angle_beta   90.00
_cell.angle_gamma   90.00
#
_symmetry.space_group_name_H-M   'P 1'
#
loop_
_entity.id
_entity.type
_entity.pdbx_description
1 polymer ?
#
loop_
_entity_poly.entity_id
_entity_poly.type
_entity_poly.pdbx_seq_one_letter_code
_entity_poly.pdbx_strand_id
1 'polypeptide(L)'
;MIFDTKLRAEVKIQRDAIHQLLKHYLPNHDLTLIGDSEIQLTWHSNPHCLRETLLTCSMYGDWQFEEHQWECFDNYHYSTDLNVDYTAPANEVVNALMKLL
;
A
#
# COMPACT_ATOMS: atom_id res chain seq x y z
N MET A 1 3.28 13.88 -2.20
CA MET A 1 2.26 14.54 -3.04
C MET A 1 2.74 14.59 -4.49
N ILE A 2 1.91 14.19 -5.43
CA ILE A 2 2.23 14.20 -6.86
C ILE A 2 1.69 15.49 -7.48
N PHE A 3 2.57 16.34 -7.99
CA PHE A 3 2.18 17.63 -8.57
C PHE A 3 1.81 17.52 -10.06
N ASP A 4 2.39 16.58 -10.79
CA ASP A 4 2.08 16.36 -12.20
C ASP A 4 0.68 15.79 -12.35
N THR A 5 -0.21 16.52 -13.01
CA THR A 5 -1.62 16.14 -13.15
C THR A 5 -1.81 14.85 -13.94
N LYS A 6 -1.01 14.67 -15.00
CA LYS A 6 -1.10 13.45 -15.82
C LYS A 6 -0.60 12.23 -15.05
N LEU A 7 0.54 12.36 -14.41
CA LEU A 7 1.11 11.31 -13.58
C LEU A 7 0.13 10.92 -12.46
N ARG A 8 -0.45 11.91 -11.79
CA ARG A 8 -1.41 11.68 -10.71
C ARG A 8 -2.63 10.90 -11.19
N ALA A 9 -3.14 11.23 -12.37
CA ALA A 9 -4.28 10.51 -12.94
C ALA A 9 -3.94 9.05 -13.26
N GLU A 10 -2.76 8.79 -13.82
CA GLU A 10 -2.30 7.45 -14.13
C GLU A 10 -2.05 6.63 -12.86
N VAL A 11 -1.45 7.24 -11.84
CA VAL A 11 -1.22 6.60 -10.54
C VAL A 11 -2.55 6.24 -9.88
N LYS A 12 -3.54 7.14 -9.96
CA LYS A 12 -4.87 6.87 -9.39
C LYS A 12 -5.53 5.67 -10.05
N ILE A 13 -5.43 5.55 -11.37
CA ILE A 13 -5.98 4.42 -12.12
C ILE A 13 -5.33 3.10 -11.64
N GLN A 14 -4.01 3.09 -11.56
CA GLN A 14 -3.28 1.92 -11.08
C GLN A 14 -3.63 1.62 -9.61
N ARG A 15 -3.65 2.65 -8.74
CA ARG A 15 -4.03 2.51 -7.34
C ARG A 15 -5.40 1.87 -7.18
N ASP A 16 -6.38 2.31 -7.96
CA ASP A 16 -7.73 1.76 -7.89
C ASP A 16 -7.77 0.29 -8.34
N ALA A 17 -6.97 -0.07 -9.35
CA ALA A 17 -6.82 -1.46 -9.78
C ALA A 17 -6.16 -2.33 -8.69
N ILE A 18 -5.12 -1.80 -8.04
CA ILE A 18 -4.46 -2.46 -6.91
C ILE A 18 -5.46 -2.70 -5.79
N HIS A 19 -6.27 -1.71 -5.47
CA HIS A 19 -7.29 -1.81 -4.43
C HIS A 19 -8.27 -2.96 -4.69
N GLN A 20 -8.74 -3.10 -5.93
CA GLN A 20 -9.65 -4.20 -6.29
C GLN A 20 -9.00 -5.56 -6.11
N LEU A 21 -7.73 -5.71 -6.47
CA LEU A 21 -7.00 -6.95 -6.26
C LEU A 21 -6.79 -7.24 -4.77
N LEU A 22 -6.44 -6.24 -3.98
CA LEU A 22 -6.23 -6.40 -2.54
C LEU A 22 -7.52 -6.80 -1.82
N LYS A 23 -8.65 -6.30 -2.22
CA LYS A 23 -9.95 -6.72 -1.67
C LYS A 23 -10.16 -8.22 -1.84
N HIS A 24 -9.70 -8.75 -2.96
CA HIS A 24 -9.83 -10.18 -3.25
C HIS A 24 -8.84 -11.02 -2.45
N TYR A 25 -7.58 -10.59 -2.38
CA TYR A 25 -6.51 -11.37 -1.74
C TYR A 25 -6.45 -11.19 -0.23
N LEU A 26 -6.94 -10.07 0.31
CA LEU A 26 -6.86 -9.74 1.73
C LEU A 26 -8.25 -9.41 2.29
N PRO A 27 -9.18 -10.39 2.33
CA PRO A 27 -10.55 -10.14 2.73
C PRO A 27 -10.71 -9.73 4.21
N ASN A 28 -9.71 -10.03 5.04
CA ASN A 28 -9.75 -9.73 6.48
C ASN A 28 -9.03 -8.42 6.85
N HIS A 29 -8.49 -7.72 5.87
CA HIS A 29 -7.88 -6.41 6.07
C HIS A 29 -8.89 -5.31 5.80
N ASP A 30 -8.81 -4.24 6.59
CA ASP A 30 -9.53 -3.01 6.30
C ASP A 30 -8.69 -2.18 5.33
N LEU A 31 -9.26 -1.83 4.20
CA LEU A 31 -8.59 -1.07 3.16
C LEU A 31 -9.19 0.32 3.07
N THR A 32 -8.36 1.33 3.20
CA THR A 32 -8.78 2.73 3.12
C THR A 32 -8.00 3.43 2.01
N LEU A 33 -8.70 4.06 1.09
CA LEU A 33 -8.06 4.88 0.06
C LEU A 33 -7.79 6.27 0.61
N ILE A 34 -6.55 6.74 0.45
CA ILE A 34 -6.11 8.04 0.92
C ILE A 34 -5.63 8.86 -0.28
N GLY A 35 -6.25 10.02 -0.52
CA GLY A 35 -5.92 10.85 -1.66
C GLY A 35 -6.02 10.10 -2.98
N ASP A 36 -5.08 10.34 -3.89
CA ASP A 36 -5.03 9.72 -5.21
C ASP A 36 -3.98 8.61 -5.34
N SER A 37 -3.08 8.48 -4.36
CA SER A 37 -1.86 7.69 -4.51
C SER A 37 -1.56 6.76 -3.34
N GLU A 38 -2.47 6.58 -2.39
CA GLU A 38 -2.21 5.78 -1.20
C GLU A 38 -3.33 4.79 -0.93
N ILE A 39 -2.94 3.65 -0.35
CA ILE A 39 -3.85 2.66 0.23
C ILE A 39 -3.32 2.34 1.63
N GLN A 40 -4.19 2.46 2.62
CA GLN A 40 -3.90 2.04 3.99
C GLN A 40 -4.56 0.69 4.24
N LEU A 41 -3.78 -0.26 4.73
CA LEU A 41 -4.25 -1.58 5.14
C LEU A 41 -4.13 -1.67 6.65
N THR A 42 -5.21 -2.00 7.34
CA THR A 42 -5.17 -2.25 8.77
C THR A 42 -5.63 -3.67 9.08
N TRP A 43 -4.95 -4.30 9.99
CA TRP A 43 -5.21 -5.68 10.37
C TRP A 43 -4.74 -5.94 11.80
N HIS A 44 -5.54 -6.68 12.56
CA HIS A 44 -5.16 -7.14 13.89
C HIS A 44 -4.55 -8.53 13.80
N SER A 45 -3.26 -8.67 14.10
CA SER A 45 -2.60 -9.96 14.15
C SER A 45 -3.05 -10.76 15.38
N ASN A 46 -3.46 -10.04 16.45
CA ASN A 46 -4.14 -10.54 17.63
C ASN A 46 -4.89 -9.36 18.26
N PRO A 47 -5.73 -9.57 19.32
CA PRO A 47 -6.51 -8.47 19.90
C PRO A 47 -5.70 -7.28 20.41
N HIS A 48 -4.41 -7.46 20.67
CA HIS A 48 -3.54 -6.43 21.24
C HIS A 48 -2.50 -5.90 20.25
N CYS A 49 -2.53 -6.33 19.00
CA CYS A 49 -1.53 -5.94 18.02
C CYS A 49 -2.18 -5.48 16.72
N LEU A 50 -2.20 -4.16 16.53
CA LEU A 50 -2.66 -3.55 15.29
C LEU A 50 -1.48 -3.42 14.32
N ARG A 51 -1.64 -3.94 13.13
CA ARG A 51 -0.68 -3.73 12.03
C ARG A 51 -1.29 -2.77 11.03
N GLU A 52 -0.53 -1.75 10.69
CA GLU A 52 -0.91 -0.75 9.70
C GLU A 52 0.13 -0.74 8.60
N THR A 53 -0.32 -0.94 7.37
CA THR A 53 0.53 -0.92 6.19
C THR A 53 0.08 0.21 5.28
N LEU A 54 1.03 1.04 4.86
CA LEU A 54 0.80 2.09 3.86
C LEU A 54 1.48 1.71 2.56
N LEU A 55 0.71 1.67 1.51
CA LEU A 55 1.19 1.54 0.14
C LEU A 55 1.06 2.91 -0.51
N THR A 56 2.18 3.54 -0.79
CA THR A 56 2.24 4.93 -1.25
C THR A 56 3.02 5.04 -2.54
N CYS A 57 2.52 5.80 -3.49
CA CYS A 57 3.27 6.12 -4.70
C CYS A 57 3.99 7.46 -4.51
N SER A 58 5.30 7.47 -4.78
CA SER A 58 6.11 8.68 -4.67
C SER A 58 5.76 9.69 -5.77
N MET A 59 6.31 10.92 -5.63
CA MET A 59 6.13 11.96 -6.64
C MET A 59 6.74 11.59 -8.01
N TYR A 60 7.61 10.59 -8.04
CA TYR A 60 8.23 10.07 -9.26
C TYR A 60 7.51 8.84 -9.83
N GLY A 61 6.48 8.37 -9.15
CA GLY A 61 5.68 7.22 -9.61
C GLY A 61 6.13 5.87 -9.09
N ASP A 62 7.04 5.83 -8.11
CA ASP A 62 7.53 4.57 -7.53
C ASP A 62 6.69 4.18 -6.32
N TRP A 63 6.28 2.92 -6.27
CA TRP A 63 5.51 2.41 -5.14
C TRP A 63 6.41 2.07 -3.95
N GLN A 64 5.97 2.48 -2.77
CA GLN A 64 6.70 2.32 -1.53
C GLN A 64 5.81 1.66 -0.48
N PHE A 65 6.46 0.88 0.38
CA PHE A 65 5.83 0.13 1.46
C PHE A 65 6.27 0.72 2.79
N GLU A 66 5.32 0.91 3.70
CA GLU A 66 5.60 1.31 5.07
C GLU A 66 4.72 0.50 6.01
N GLU A 67 5.29 -0.07 7.06
CA GLU A 67 4.57 -0.87 8.02
C GLU A 67 4.84 -0.39 9.45
N HIS A 68 3.76 -0.25 10.22
CA HIS A 68 3.80 0.05 11.64
C HIS A 68 3.08 -1.04 12.40
N GLN A 69 3.62 -1.44 13.55
CA GLN A 69 2.96 -2.32 14.50
C GLN A 69 2.77 -1.56 15.81
N TRP A 70 1.51 -1.48 16.25
CA TRP A 70 1.10 -0.73 17.43
C TRP A 70 0.59 -1.70 18.50
N GLU A 71 0.84 -1.35 19.77
CA GLU A 71 0.32 -2.13 20.91
C GLU A 71 0.78 -3.58 20.93
N CYS A 72 1.85 -3.88 20.21
CA CYS A 72 2.52 -5.17 20.24
C CYS A 72 3.61 -5.17 21.29
N PHE A 73 4.17 -6.33 21.59
CA PHE A 73 5.27 -6.49 22.52
C PHE A 73 6.46 -5.59 22.15
N ASP A 74 6.76 -5.51 20.85
CA ASP A 74 7.74 -4.59 20.30
C ASP A 74 7.08 -3.70 19.26
N ASN A 75 7.07 -2.39 19.48
CA ASN A 75 6.65 -1.45 18.45
C ASN A 75 7.64 -1.52 17.29
N TYR A 76 7.13 -1.62 16.09
CA TYR A 76 7.93 -1.87 14.91
C TYR A 76 7.56 -0.91 13.79
N HIS A 77 8.59 -0.36 13.13
CA HIS A 77 8.44 0.47 11.94
C HIS A 77 9.43 -0.01 10.88
N TYR A 78 8.93 -0.20 9.66
CA TYR A 78 9.73 -0.62 8.53
C TYR A 78 9.24 0.05 7.26
N SER A 79 10.17 0.51 6.41
CA SER A 79 9.83 1.07 5.11
C SER A 79 10.82 0.59 4.05
N THR A 80 10.32 0.38 2.84
CA THR A 80 11.15 -0.01 1.71
C THR A 80 10.49 0.36 0.39
N ASP A 81 11.29 0.44 -0.67
CA ASP A 81 10.81 0.61 -2.04
C ASP A 81 10.41 -0.77 -2.59
N LEU A 82 9.28 -0.84 -3.27
CA LEU A 82 8.82 -2.08 -3.90
C LEU A 82 9.53 -2.37 -5.23
N ASN A 83 10.30 -1.41 -5.75
CA ASN A 83 10.97 -1.50 -7.05
C ASN A 83 10.01 -1.73 -8.21
N VAL A 84 8.79 -1.21 -8.08
CA VAL A 84 7.74 -1.26 -9.11
C VAL A 84 7.15 0.15 -9.22
N ASP A 85 6.95 0.61 -10.44
CA ASP A 85 6.43 1.95 -10.67
C ASP A 85 4.99 1.95 -11.20
N TYR A 86 4.47 3.15 -11.44
CA TYR A 86 3.09 3.37 -11.89
C TYR A 86 2.80 2.84 -13.29
N THR A 87 3.83 2.49 -14.08
CA THR A 87 3.65 1.93 -15.43
C THR A 87 3.48 0.43 -15.44
N ALA A 88 3.81 -0.24 -14.32
CA ALA A 88 3.66 -1.69 -14.19
C ALA A 88 2.18 -2.10 -14.05
N PRO A 89 1.83 -3.31 -14.46
CA PRO A 89 0.50 -3.85 -14.17
C PRO A 89 0.24 -3.91 -12.66
N ALA A 90 -1.00 -3.66 -12.25
CA ALA A 90 -1.38 -3.65 -10.85
C ALA A 90 -1.01 -4.95 -10.11
N ASN A 91 -1.11 -6.10 -10.78
CA ASN A 91 -0.76 -7.39 -10.18
C ASN A 91 0.72 -7.49 -9.81
N GLU A 92 1.62 -6.80 -10.51
CA GLU A 92 3.04 -6.78 -10.13
C GLU A 92 3.26 -6.01 -8.83
N VAL A 93 2.55 -4.90 -8.64
CA VAL A 93 2.60 -4.15 -7.37
C VAL A 93 2.06 -5.02 -6.23
N VAL A 94 0.94 -5.68 -6.46
CA VAL A 94 0.33 -6.58 -5.45
C VAL A 94 1.27 -7.73 -5.11
N ASN A 95 1.91 -8.36 -6.11
CA ASN A 95 2.85 -9.45 -5.87
C ASN A 95 4.06 -8.98 -5.04
N ALA A 96 4.59 -7.79 -5.34
CA ALA A 96 5.69 -7.22 -4.56
C ALA A 96 5.27 -6.93 -3.11
N LEU A 97 4.07 -6.40 -2.92
CA LEU A 97 3.51 -6.14 -1.59
C LEU A 97 3.30 -7.43 -0.80
N MET A 98 2.72 -8.45 -1.42
CA MET A 98 2.40 -9.72 -0.75
C MET A 98 3.64 -10.46 -0.24
N LYS A 99 4.80 -10.24 -0.85
CA LYS A 99 6.05 -10.81 -0.37
C LYS A 99 6.52 -10.21 0.96
N LEU A 100 6.03 -9.03 1.30
CA LEU A 100 6.42 -8.32 2.52
C LEU A 100 5.41 -8.48 3.66
N LEU A 101 4.23 -8.93 3.35
CA LEU A 101 3.15 -9.11 4.33
C LEU A 101 3.23 -10.42 5.11
#